data_62ca5a450c4cbac8460a68fd6b70ad08
#
_entry.id   62ca5a450c4cbac8460a68fd6b70ad08
#
_cell.length_a   1.000
_cell.length_b   1.000
_cell.length_c   1.000
_cell.angle_alpha   90.00
_cell.angle_beta   90.00
_cell.angle_gamma   90.00
#
_symmetry.space_group_name_H-M   'P 1'
#
loop_
_entity.id
_entity.type
_entity.pdbx_description
1 polymer ?
#
loop_
_entity_poly.entity_id
_entity_poly.type
_entity_poly.pdbx_seq_one_letter_code
_entity_poly.pdbx_strand_id
1 'polypeptide(L)'
;LMAIHRGILYVLGDLTNNGTILGEVDGGPGLRGGSDEPNAGDGMRVAGNYAAGENASILMPHPNWSISVGGNFDVAINDSAMFVMNEATLKLNGHDGEQFVEVMSGDYGPTEDALSPAFGCTYPIGSLNIAVGSHVVLTDTRENDCDDFLAEVIYTESLNVAAGATLNTNGYIIYASEVDNQGTIIGEDDVIIINPPVLGDLTGDGTVGIDDLLIVISLWGPCDGCDADFDNNGDVGIDDLLVVIANWS
;
A
#
# COMPACT_ATOMS: atom_id res chain seq x y z
N LEU A 1 -14.98 -21.64 -0.02
CA LEU A 1 -13.88 -21.33 -0.95
C LEU A 1 -14.45 -20.59 -2.14
N MET A 2 -13.98 -19.40 -2.39
CA MET A 2 -14.30 -18.64 -3.59
C MET A 2 -12.98 -18.40 -4.33
N ALA A 3 -12.84 -18.95 -5.51
CA ALA A 3 -11.70 -18.72 -6.37
C ALA A 3 -12.11 -17.75 -7.49
N ILE A 4 -11.31 -16.72 -7.71
CA ILE A 4 -11.47 -15.79 -8.82
C ILE A 4 -10.39 -16.15 -9.83
N HIS A 5 -10.85 -16.69 -10.96
CA HIS A 5 -9.97 -17.10 -12.05
C HIS A 5 -10.31 -16.23 -13.26
N ARG A 6 -9.39 -15.38 -13.68
CA ARG A 6 -9.52 -14.45 -14.81
C ARG A 6 -10.88 -13.74 -14.87
N GLY A 7 -10.94 -12.55 -14.35
CA GLY A 7 -12.12 -11.72 -14.43
C GLY A 7 -12.44 -11.01 -13.11
N ILE A 8 -13.57 -10.35 -13.10
CA ILE A 8 -14.05 -9.58 -11.96
C ILE A 8 -15.28 -10.28 -11.40
N LEU A 9 -15.24 -10.60 -10.10
CA LEU A 9 -16.44 -10.98 -9.36
C LEU A 9 -17.18 -9.72 -8.90
N TYR A 10 -18.44 -9.59 -9.26
CA TYR A 10 -19.31 -8.51 -8.80
C TYR A 10 -20.27 -9.00 -7.72
N VAL A 11 -20.29 -8.32 -6.58
CA VAL A 11 -21.26 -8.49 -5.51
C VAL A 11 -22.04 -7.19 -5.37
N LEU A 12 -23.36 -7.21 -5.65
CA LEU A 12 -24.21 -6.02 -5.67
C LEU A 12 -24.68 -5.55 -4.27
N GLY A 13 -24.35 -6.25 -3.24
CA GLY A 13 -24.68 -5.94 -1.83
C GLY A 13 -23.48 -6.19 -0.93
N ASP A 14 -23.78 -6.53 0.31
CA ASP A 14 -22.78 -6.90 1.30
C ASP A 14 -22.19 -8.29 1.03
N LEU A 15 -20.93 -8.46 1.35
CA LEU A 15 -20.23 -9.75 1.32
C LEU A 15 -19.68 -10.08 2.69
N THR A 16 -20.08 -11.23 3.25
CA THR A 16 -19.43 -11.79 4.43
C THR A 16 -18.58 -12.99 4.04
N ASN A 17 -17.28 -12.90 4.29
CA ASN A 17 -16.33 -13.97 4.06
C ASN A 17 -16.06 -14.74 5.37
N ASN A 18 -16.48 -16.01 5.42
CA ASN A 18 -16.17 -16.94 6.52
C ASN A 18 -15.33 -18.13 6.00
N GLY A 19 -14.68 -17.96 4.87
CA GLY A 19 -13.88 -18.98 4.19
C GLY A 19 -12.67 -18.34 3.52
N THR A 20 -12.20 -18.93 2.45
CA THR A 20 -11.03 -18.47 1.71
C THR A 20 -11.44 -17.73 0.45
N ILE A 21 -10.91 -16.53 0.23
CA ILE A 21 -10.84 -15.87 -1.06
C ILE A 21 -9.43 -16.05 -1.59
N LEU A 22 -9.31 -16.72 -2.72
CA LEU A 22 -8.05 -17.03 -3.35
C LEU A 22 -7.99 -16.39 -4.73
N GLY A 23 -6.97 -15.58 -4.96
CA GLY A 23 -6.52 -15.21 -6.29
C GLY A 23 -5.64 -16.32 -6.86
N GLU A 24 -6.08 -17.00 -7.91
CA GLU A 24 -5.27 -18.03 -8.58
C GLU A 24 -4.59 -17.46 -9.83
N VAL A 25 -3.28 -17.60 -9.90
CA VAL A 25 -2.51 -17.49 -11.13
C VAL A 25 -2.48 -18.86 -11.79
N ASP A 26 -2.84 -18.94 -13.07
CA ASP A 26 -2.91 -20.20 -13.82
C ASP A 26 -1.54 -20.91 -13.88
N GLY A 27 -1.41 -22.03 -13.19
CA GLY A 27 -0.24 -22.92 -13.21
C GLY A 27 -0.58 -24.39 -12.95
N GLY A 28 -1.88 -24.74 -12.91
CA GLY A 28 -2.32 -26.13 -12.76
C GLY A 28 -2.08 -26.96 -14.04
N PRO A 29 -1.67 -28.23 -13.92
CA PRO A 29 -1.42 -29.09 -15.07
C PRO A 29 -2.75 -29.42 -15.77
N GLY A 30 -3.03 -28.73 -16.87
CA GLY A 30 -4.14 -29.17 -17.76
C GLY A 30 -4.88 -28.11 -18.57
N LEU A 31 -4.66 -26.84 -18.41
CA LEU A 31 -5.32 -25.82 -19.24
C LEU A 31 -4.30 -25.16 -20.18
N ARG A 32 -4.51 -25.32 -21.46
CA ARG A 32 -3.62 -24.83 -22.51
C ARG A 32 -3.92 -23.38 -22.87
N GLY A 33 -2.88 -22.53 -22.87
CA GLY A 33 -2.73 -21.42 -23.79
C GLY A 33 -3.35 -20.10 -23.34
N GLY A 34 -2.65 -19.39 -22.52
CA GLY A 34 -2.78 -17.97 -22.25
C GLY A 34 -1.59 -17.53 -21.43
N SER A 35 -1.19 -16.25 -21.50
CA SER A 35 -0.18 -15.70 -20.61
C SER A 35 -0.57 -15.96 -19.15
N ASP A 36 0.33 -16.48 -18.36
CA ASP A 36 0.11 -16.86 -16.94
C ASP A 36 -0.10 -15.67 -16.01
N GLU A 37 -0.14 -14.44 -16.56
CA GLU A 37 -0.34 -13.21 -15.83
C GLU A 37 -1.83 -12.83 -15.75
N PRO A 38 -2.37 -12.48 -14.56
CA PRO A 38 -3.70 -11.93 -14.44
C PRO A 38 -3.80 -10.61 -15.21
N ASN A 39 -4.96 -10.35 -15.82
CA ASN A 39 -5.17 -9.08 -16.52
C ASN A 39 -5.30 -7.93 -15.51
N ALA A 40 -4.84 -6.75 -15.88
CA ALA A 40 -5.03 -5.57 -15.06
C ALA A 40 -6.53 -5.35 -14.79
N GLY A 41 -6.87 -5.27 -13.49
CA GLY A 41 -8.25 -5.09 -13.03
C GLY A 41 -9.00 -6.39 -12.70
N ASP A 42 -8.34 -7.54 -12.74
CA ASP A 42 -8.90 -8.77 -12.18
C ASP A 42 -9.09 -8.63 -10.66
N GLY A 43 -10.08 -9.30 -10.09
CA GLY A 43 -10.33 -9.25 -8.66
C GLY A 43 -11.80 -9.27 -8.27
N MET A 44 -12.13 -8.57 -7.18
CA MET A 44 -13.48 -8.56 -6.61
C MET A 44 -13.99 -7.12 -6.45
N ARG A 45 -15.27 -6.92 -6.76
CA ARG A 45 -15.98 -5.67 -6.50
C ARG A 45 -17.21 -5.93 -5.66
N VAL A 46 -17.24 -5.34 -4.47
CA VAL A 46 -18.34 -5.41 -3.51
C VAL A 46 -19.00 -4.03 -3.46
N ALA A 47 -20.26 -3.92 -3.85
CA ALA A 47 -20.97 -2.64 -3.85
C ALA A 47 -21.34 -2.16 -2.44
N GLY A 48 -21.56 -3.09 -1.50
CA GLY A 48 -21.85 -2.82 -0.10
C GLY A 48 -20.64 -3.05 0.80
N ASN A 49 -20.91 -3.50 2.04
CA ASN A 49 -19.88 -3.80 3.02
C ASN A 49 -19.15 -5.11 2.70
N TYR A 50 -17.87 -5.15 2.99
CA TYR A 50 -17.08 -6.36 3.02
C TYR A 50 -16.71 -6.66 4.47
N ALA A 51 -17.04 -7.86 4.91
CA ALA A 51 -16.67 -8.36 6.25
C ALA A 51 -15.96 -9.72 6.14
N ALA A 52 -14.87 -9.89 6.87
CA ALA A 52 -14.17 -11.16 7.00
C ALA A 52 -14.07 -11.58 8.47
N GLY A 53 -14.49 -12.82 8.76
CA GLY A 53 -14.42 -13.39 10.11
C GLY A 53 -13.01 -13.86 10.48
N GLU A 54 -12.77 -14.16 11.75
CA GLU A 54 -11.48 -14.58 12.32
C GLU A 54 -10.83 -15.77 11.60
N ASN A 55 -11.63 -16.72 11.10
CA ASN A 55 -11.15 -17.89 10.38
C ASN A 55 -11.23 -17.74 8.85
N ALA A 56 -11.47 -16.53 8.37
CA ALA A 56 -11.44 -16.24 6.94
C ALA A 56 -10.01 -16.11 6.43
N SER A 57 -9.85 -16.18 5.13
CA SER A 57 -8.58 -15.83 4.49
C SER A 57 -8.79 -15.04 3.21
N ILE A 58 -7.85 -14.13 2.96
CA ILE A 58 -7.74 -13.32 1.75
C ILE A 58 -6.33 -13.55 1.21
N LEU A 59 -6.22 -14.26 0.08
CA LEU A 59 -4.94 -14.65 -0.50
C LEU A 59 -4.86 -14.12 -1.93
N MET A 60 -4.28 -12.94 -2.08
CA MET A 60 -4.14 -12.21 -3.36
C MET A 60 -2.68 -11.75 -3.58
N PRO A 61 -1.75 -12.68 -3.79
CA PRO A 61 -0.31 -12.37 -3.86
C PRO A 61 0.11 -11.91 -5.26
N HIS A 62 -0.59 -10.93 -5.86
CA HIS A 62 -0.23 -10.45 -7.19
C HIS A 62 -0.64 -8.99 -7.42
N PRO A 63 0.22 -8.13 -8.04
CA PRO A 63 -0.03 -6.69 -8.19
C PRO A 63 -1.22 -6.33 -9.09
N ASN A 64 -1.64 -7.23 -9.97
CA ASN A 64 -2.80 -6.99 -10.83
C ASN A 64 -4.15 -7.32 -10.18
N TRP A 65 -4.14 -7.88 -8.97
CA TRP A 65 -5.35 -8.21 -8.24
C TRP A 65 -5.88 -7.04 -7.41
N SER A 66 -7.19 -6.96 -7.28
CA SER A 66 -7.82 -5.90 -6.49
C SER A 66 -9.08 -6.36 -5.77
N ILE A 67 -9.31 -5.78 -4.59
CA ILE A 67 -10.63 -5.77 -3.94
C ILE A 67 -11.12 -4.32 -3.95
N SER A 68 -12.31 -4.10 -4.52
CA SER A 68 -12.97 -2.80 -4.53
C SER A 68 -14.22 -2.87 -3.67
N VAL A 69 -14.34 -1.98 -2.67
CA VAL A 69 -15.41 -1.99 -1.68
C VAL A 69 -16.12 -0.65 -1.66
N GLY A 70 -17.46 -0.69 -1.81
CA GLY A 70 -18.31 0.50 -1.79
C GLY A 70 -18.86 0.86 -0.40
N GLY A 71 -18.86 -0.07 0.53
CA GLY A 71 -19.21 0.13 1.95
C GLY A 71 -18.00 -0.06 2.86
N ASN A 72 -18.22 -0.48 4.09
CA ASN A 72 -17.16 -0.69 5.06
C ASN A 72 -16.27 -1.89 4.72
N PHE A 73 -15.02 -1.82 5.13
CA PHE A 73 -14.06 -2.94 5.08
C PHE A 73 -13.75 -3.37 6.52
N ASP A 74 -14.46 -4.39 6.99
CA ASP A 74 -14.43 -4.91 8.37
C ASP A 74 -13.77 -6.30 8.34
N VAL A 75 -12.55 -6.42 8.83
CA VAL A 75 -11.75 -7.64 8.79
C VAL A 75 -11.32 -8.03 10.19
N ALA A 76 -11.69 -9.24 10.61
CA ALA A 76 -11.37 -9.81 11.92
C ALA A 76 -10.32 -10.95 11.81
N ILE A 77 -9.57 -11.04 10.70
CA ILE A 77 -8.50 -12.04 10.52
C ILE A 77 -7.38 -11.71 11.50
N ASN A 78 -7.00 -12.66 12.34
CA ASN A 78 -5.97 -12.53 13.37
C ASN A 78 -4.76 -13.47 13.13
N ASP A 79 -4.65 -14.06 11.95
CA ASP A 79 -3.49 -14.86 11.51
C ASP A 79 -2.95 -14.21 10.22
N SER A 80 -1.77 -13.61 10.29
CA SER A 80 -1.16 -12.91 9.16
C SER A 80 -0.92 -13.81 7.93
N ALA A 81 -0.75 -15.13 8.14
CA ALA A 81 -0.65 -16.09 7.04
C ALA A 81 -1.98 -16.24 6.25
N MET A 82 -3.09 -15.82 6.82
CA MET A 82 -4.42 -15.85 6.18
C MET A 82 -4.77 -14.55 5.45
N PHE A 83 -3.90 -13.53 5.53
CA PHE A 83 -4.07 -12.27 4.81
C PHE A 83 -2.84 -11.98 3.96
N VAL A 84 -2.95 -12.15 2.67
CA VAL A 84 -1.87 -11.87 1.71
C VAL A 84 -2.41 -10.93 0.64
N MET A 85 -2.13 -9.64 0.83
CA MET A 85 -2.47 -8.54 -0.09
C MET A 85 -1.29 -7.58 -0.29
N ASN A 86 -0.11 -7.96 0.13
CA ASN A 86 1.09 -7.11 0.08
C ASN A 86 1.49 -6.62 -1.32
N GLU A 87 1.00 -7.23 -2.37
CA GLU A 87 1.16 -6.75 -3.76
C GLU A 87 -0.16 -6.25 -4.36
N ALA A 88 -1.30 -6.66 -3.80
CA ALA A 88 -2.63 -6.36 -4.35
C ALA A 88 -3.14 -4.98 -3.95
N THR A 89 -4.19 -4.54 -4.65
CA THR A 89 -4.85 -3.26 -4.39
C THR A 89 -6.12 -3.42 -3.57
N LEU A 90 -6.24 -2.67 -2.47
CA LEU A 90 -7.51 -2.38 -1.81
C LEU A 90 -8.02 -1.02 -2.31
N LYS A 91 -9.16 -1.02 -2.98
CA LYS A 91 -9.80 0.20 -3.48
C LYS A 91 -11.08 0.50 -2.69
N LEU A 92 -11.12 1.66 -2.06
CA LEU A 92 -12.24 2.17 -1.30
C LEU A 92 -12.98 3.19 -2.15
N ASN A 93 -14.22 2.88 -2.55
CA ASN A 93 -14.99 3.67 -3.50
C ASN A 93 -16.44 3.91 -3.06
N GLY A 94 -16.66 4.04 -1.75
CA GLY A 94 -17.95 4.43 -1.19
C GLY A 94 -18.30 5.88 -1.50
N HIS A 95 -19.56 6.12 -1.90
CA HIS A 95 -20.04 7.47 -2.24
C HIS A 95 -21.21 7.93 -1.36
N ASP A 96 -21.78 7.05 -0.54
CA ASP A 96 -23.01 7.29 0.21
C ASP A 96 -22.75 7.56 1.71
N GLY A 97 -21.70 8.31 2.03
CA GLY A 97 -21.34 8.67 3.40
C GLY A 97 -19.94 8.22 3.80
N GLU A 98 -19.71 8.10 5.10
CA GLU A 98 -18.43 7.60 5.62
C GLU A 98 -18.29 6.10 5.39
N GLN A 99 -17.12 5.70 4.97
CA GLN A 99 -16.69 4.32 4.76
C GLN A 99 -15.66 3.98 5.83
N PHE A 100 -16.01 3.07 6.73
CA PHE A 100 -15.13 2.66 7.82
C PHE A 100 -14.20 1.53 7.36
N VAL A 101 -12.92 1.65 7.74
CA VAL A 101 -11.87 0.69 7.37
C VAL A 101 -11.12 0.28 8.62
N GLU A 102 -11.08 -1.03 8.85
CA GLU A 102 -10.37 -1.62 9.97
C GLU A 102 -8.86 -1.51 9.79
N VAL A 103 -8.17 -1.01 10.81
CA VAL A 103 -6.72 -1.14 10.95
C VAL A 103 -6.42 -2.54 11.49
N MET A 104 -5.28 -3.15 11.12
CA MET A 104 -5.12 -4.59 11.34
C MET A 104 -3.73 -5.00 11.78
N SER A 105 -2.71 -4.23 11.45
CA SER A 105 -1.31 -4.63 11.71
C SER A 105 -0.86 -4.13 13.06
N GLY A 106 -0.16 -4.96 13.84
CA GLY A 106 0.58 -4.46 15.01
C GLY A 106 1.62 -3.42 14.61
N ASP A 107 1.82 -2.41 15.46
CA ASP A 107 2.75 -1.31 15.22
C ASP A 107 4.21 -1.71 15.51
N TYR A 108 4.98 -1.95 14.47
CA TYR A 108 6.44 -2.20 14.53
C TYR A 108 7.27 -0.97 14.14
N GLY A 109 6.64 0.18 13.95
CA GLY A 109 7.28 1.40 13.47
C GLY A 109 7.50 1.43 11.95
N PRO A 110 8.15 2.48 11.42
CA PRO A 110 8.35 2.68 9.99
C PRO A 110 9.48 1.78 9.44
N THR A 111 9.21 0.49 9.29
CA THR A 111 10.16 -0.51 8.78
C THR A 111 9.64 -1.18 7.51
N GLU A 112 10.52 -1.38 6.51
CA GLU A 112 10.21 -2.13 5.29
C GLU A 112 9.89 -3.60 5.57
N ASP A 113 10.45 -4.18 6.62
CA ASP A 113 10.17 -5.56 7.00
C ASP A 113 8.67 -5.79 7.22
N ALA A 114 7.96 -4.78 7.73
CA ALA A 114 6.52 -4.85 8.00
C ALA A 114 5.63 -4.88 6.74
N LEU A 115 6.19 -4.59 5.57
CA LEU A 115 5.53 -4.76 4.26
C LEU A 115 5.57 -6.20 3.76
N SER A 116 6.30 -7.08 4.46
CA SER A 116 6.33 -8.51 4.17
C SER A 116 5.23 -9.24 4.95
N PRO A 117 4.41 -10.08 4.29
CA PRO A 117 3.34 -10.85 4.96
C PRO A 117 3.86 -11.91 5.93
N ALA A 118 5.18 -12.13 5.99
CA ALA A 118 5.82 -13.06 6.92
C ALA A 118 6.42 -12.38 8.16
N PHE A 119 6.28 -11.06 8.27
CA PHE A 119 6.85 -10.30 9.37
C PHE A 119 5.83 -10.12 10.50
N GLY A 120 6.05 -10.82 11.62
CA GLY A 120 5.23 -10.64 12.83
C GLY A 120 3.72 -10.74 12.61
N CYS A 121 2.99 -9.81 13.22
CA CYS A 121 1.54 -9.66 13.10
C CYS A 121 1.19 -8.52 12.13
N THR A 122 1.76 -8.50 10.94
CA THR A 122 1.47 -7.49 9.94
C THR A 122 0.54 -8.02 8.84
N TYR A 123 -0.31 -7.13 8.33
CA TYR A 123 -1.29 -7.38 7.29
C TYR A 123 -1.11 -6.34 6.17
N PRO A 124 0.05 -6.35 5.48
CA PRO A 124 0.38 -5.31 4.52
C PRO A 124 -0.52 -5.35 3.28
N ILE A 125 -0.82 -4.16 2.77
CA ILE A 125 -1.59 -3.94 1.55
C ILE A 125 -0.65 -3.34 0.50
N GLY A 126 -0.57 -3.90 -0.72
CA GLY A 126 0.29 -3.37 -1.77
C GLY A 126 -0.10 -1.94 -2.15
N SER A 127 -1.36 -1.69 -2.46
CA SER A 127 -1.84 -0.33 -2.74
C SER A 127 -3.17 -0.06 -2.06
N LEU A 128 -3.22 1.00 -1.25
CA LEU A 128 -4.45 1.50 -0.64
C LEU A 128 -4.96 2.72 -1.42
N ASN A 129 -6.05 2.54 -2.16
CA ASN A 129 -6.59 3.55 -3.06
C ASN A 129 -7.93 4.10 -2.55
N ILE A 130 -7.95 5.38 -2.21
CA ILE A 130 -9.17 6.13 -1.85
C ILE A 130 -9.70 6.79 -3.12
N ALA A 131 -10.81 6.32 -3.63
CA ALA A 131 -11.34 6.76 -4.92
C ALA A 131 -11.99 8.16 -4.83
N VAL A 132 -12.14 8.80 -5.99
CA VAL A 132 -12.79 10.11 -6.11
C VAL A 132 -14.15 10.13 -5.42
N GLY A 133 -14.39 11.10 -4.55
CA GLY A 133 -15.64 11.28 -3.83
C GLY A 133 -15.88 10.35 -2.64
N SER A 134 -14.92 9.47 -2.32
CA SER A 134 -15.00 8.61 -1.13
C SER A 134 -14.61 9.37 0.13
N HIS A 135 -15.27 9.04 1.23
CA HIS A 135 -14.97 9.52 2.58
C HIS A 135 -14.61 8.34 3.46
N VAL A 136 -13.33 8.10 3.66
CA VAL A 136 -12.80 6.96 4.43
C VAL A 136 -12.41 7.42 5.82
N VAL A 137 -12.81 6.61 6.83
CA VAL A 137 -12.44 6.81 8.23
C VAL A 137 -11.82 5.51 8.75
N LEU A 138 -10.62 5.59 9.31
CA LEU A 138 -9.98 4.44 9.93
C LEU A 138 -10.65 4.12 11.28
N THR A 139 -10.78 2.84 11.57
CA THR A 139 -11.34 2.32 12.83
C THR A 139 -10.54 1.10 13.28
N ASP A 140 -10.61 0.86 14.57
CA ASP A 140 -10.09 -0.31 15.24
C ASP A 140 -11.24 -0.86 16.10
N THR A 141 -11.95 -1.81 15.55
CA THR A 141 -13.12 -2.46 16.17
C THR A 141 -12.92 -3.95 16.37
N ARG A 142 -11.85 -4.49 15.78
CA ARG A 142 -11.43 -5.88 15.84
C ARG A 142 -10.03 -5.95 16.42
N GLU A 143 -9.77 -6.94 17.20
CA GLU A 143 -8.42 -7.28 17.64
C GLU A 143 -7.79 -8.20 16.60
N ASN A 144 -6.92 -7.63 15.76
CA ASN A 144 -6.28 -8.35 14.66
C ASN A 144 -4.83 -8.69 14.97
N ASP A 145 -4.19 -7.95 15.88
CA ASP A 145 -2.82 -8.25 16.21
C ASP A 145 -2.72 -9.55 17.01
N CYS A 146 -1.62 -10.29 16.82
CA CYS A 146 -1.44 -11.58 17.48
C CYS A 146 -0.86 -11.46 18.89
N ASP A 147 -0.55 -10.26 19.35
CA ASP A 147 0.21 -10.03 20.59
C ASP A 147 -0.57 -9.27 21.68
N ASP A 148 -1.76 -8.74 21.43
CA ASP A 148 -2.61 -7.93 22.34
C ASP A 148 -1.87 -6.73 23.01
N PHE A 149 -0.68 -6.35 22.54
CA PHE A 149 0.18 -5.36 23.19
C PHE A 149 0.57 -4.18 22.29
N LEU A 150 0.36 -4.31 20.99
CA LEU A 150 0.71 -3.28 20.02
C LEU A 150 -0.55 -2.48 19.64
N ALA A 151 -0.39 -1.20 19.40
CA ALA A 151 -1.43 -0.44 18.71
C ALA A 151 -1.58 -0.98 17.29
N GLU A 152 -2.79 -0.93 16.73
CA GLU A 152 -3.00 -1.35 15.36
C GLU A 152 -2.83 -0.20 14.38
N VAL A 153 -2.24 -0.50 13.23
CA VAL A 153 -1.85 0.44 12.18
C VAL A 153 -2.14 -0.14 10.79
N ILE A 154 -1.94 0.64 9.74
CA ILE A 154 -1.91 0.16 8.35
C ILE A 154 -0.48 0.21 7.83
N TYR A 155 -0.03 -0.86 7.17
CA TYR A 155 1.15 -0.87 6.31
C TYR A 155 0.74 -1.00 4.85
N THR A 156 1.27 -0.13 3.99
CA THR A 156 1.02 -0.18 2.55
C THR A 156 2.25 0.27 1.75
N GLU A 157 2.49 -0.35 0.59
CA GLU A 157 3.51 0.14 -0.34
C GLU A 157 3.13 1.51 -0.90
N SER A 158 1.86 1.68 -1.27
CA SER A 158 1.38 2.91 -1.90
C SER A 158 0.04 3.36 -1.33
N LEU A 159 -0.02 4.59 -0.81
CA LEU A 159 -1.25 5.27 -0.42
C LEU A 159 -1.64 6.29 -1.48
N ASN A 160 -2.80 6.10 -2.10
CA ASN A 160 -3.32 7.01 -3.13
C ASN A 160 -4.65 7.62 -2.67
N VAL A 161 -4.68 8.93 -2.50
CA VAL A 161 -5.90 9.69 -2.15
C VAL A 161 -6.28 10.57 -3.34
N ALA A 162 -7.31 10.17 -4.07
CA ALA A 162 -7.73 10.86 -5.30
C ALA A 162 -8.29 12.25 -5.02
N ALA A 163 -8.24 13.12 -6.03
CA ALA A 163 -8.83 14.45 -5.96
C ALA A 163 -10.32 14.40 -5.56
N GLY A 164 -10.70 15.16 -4.53
CA GLY A 164 -12.06 15.18 -3.98
C GLY A 164 -12.41 13.98 -3.08
N ALA A 165 -11.45 13.11 -2.78
CA ALA A 165 -11.57 12.11 -1.73
C ALA A 165 -11.14 12.68 -0.37
N THR A 166 -11.61 12.06 0.70
CA THR A 166 -11.18 12.36 2.07
C THR A 166 -10.78 11.06 2.77
N LEU A 167 -9.60 11.06 3.36
CA LEU A 167 -9.13 10.04 4.29
C LEU A 167 -9.02 10.68 5.68
N ASN A 168 -9.74 10.16 6.65
CA ASN A 168 -9.60 10.52 8.06
C ASN A 168 -8.90 9.37 8.78
N THR A 169 -7.67 9.61 9.23
CA THR A 169 -6.89 8.62 9.97
C THR A 169 -7.49 8.32 11.35
N ASN A 170 -8.30 9.25 11.87
CA ASN A 170 -8.92 9.12 13.19
C ASN A 170 -7.90 8.85 14.33
N GLY A 171 -6.64 9.23 14.11
CA GLY A 171 -5.52 9.03 15.02
C GLY A 171 -4.80 7.69 14.87
N TYR A 172 -5.18 6.86 13.90
CA TYR A 172 -4.45 5.63 13.57
C TYR A 172 -3.35 5.90 12.57
N ILE A 173 -2.21 5.25 12.75
CA ILE A 173 -1.03 5.46 11.91
C ILE A 173 -1.15 4.66 10.61
N ILE A 174 -0.73 5.29 9.52
CA ILE A 174 -0.49 4.64 8.24
C ILE A 174 1.01 4.73 7.95
N TYR A 175 1.67 3.61 7.82
CA TYR A 175 3.02 3.51 7.30
C TYR A 175 2.95 3.19 5.80
N ALA A 176 3.51 4.06 4.96
CA ALA A 176 3.49 3.92 3.51
C ALA A 176 4.88 4.15 2.91
N SER A 177 5.29 3.37 1.90
CA SER A 177 6.52 3.65 1.15
C SER A 177 6.35 4.83 0.21
N GLU A 178 5.16 4.98 -0.39
CA GLU A 178 4.83 6.08 -1.28
C GLU A 178 3.45 6.67 -0.94
N VAL A 179 3.31 7.99 -1.09
CA VAL A 179 2.04 8.71 -0.90
C VAL A 179 1.76 9.63 -2.08
N ASP A 180 0.68 9.35 -2.82
CA ASP A 180 0.09 10.28 -3.80
C ASP A 180 -1.21 10.86 -3.23
N ASN A 181 -1.12 12.07 -2.67
CA ASN A 181 -2.26 12.77 -2.10
C ASN A 181 -2.70 13.93 -2.98
N GLN A 182 -3.81 13.75 -3.70
CA GLN A 182 -4.50 14.79 -4.47
C GLN A 182 -5.84 15.19 -3.82
N GLY A 183 -6.20 14.54 -2.71
CA GLY A 183 -7.42 14.76 -1.97
C GLY A 183 -7.20 15.52 -0.67
N THR A 184 -7.83 15.05 0.39
CA THR A 184 -7.71 15.59 1.75
C THR A 184 -7.39 14.45 2.71
N ILE A 185 -6.34 14.60 3.51
CA ILE A 185 -6.03 13.73 4.64
C ILE A 185 -6.29 14.53 5.92
N ILE A 186 -7.17 14.02 6.78
CA ILE A 186 -7.40 14.53 8.13
C ILE A 186 -6.57 13.65 9.07
N GLY A 187 -5.61 14.25 9.80
CA GLY A 187 -4.57 13.53 10.53
C GLY A 187 -3.35 13.25 9.64
N GLU A 188 -2.90 14.22 8.85
CA GLU A 188 -1.77 14.08 7.94
C GLU A 188 -0.47 13.68 8.68
N ASP A 189 -0.31 14.10 9.94
CA ASP A 189 0.82 13.71 10.80
C ASP A 189 0.81 12.21 11.18
N ASP A 190 -0.32 11.51 11.00
CA ASP A 190 -0.44 10.07 11.23
C ASP A 190 0.00 9.24 10.01
N VAL A 191 0.28 9.89 8.86
CA VAL A 191 0.80 9.23 7.67
C VAL A 191 2.32 9.36 7.65
N ILE A 192 3.00 8.26 7.90
CA ILE A 192 4.45 8.19 8.03
C ILE A 192 5.03 7.45 6.83
N ILE A 193 5.99 8.09 6.15
CA ILE A 193 6.68 7.47 5.01
C ILE A 193 7.78 6.55 5.54
N ILE A 194 7.72 5.29 5.12
CA ILE A 194 8.78 4.31 5.35
C ILE A 194 9.93 4.66 4.41
N ASN A 195 11.15 4.78 4.98
CA ASN A 195 12.35 5.16 4.23
C ASN A 195 12.13 6.39 3.37
N PRO A 196 11.85 7.58 3.99
CA PRO A 196 11.67 8.79 3.22
C PRO A 196 12.94 9.04 2.40
N PRO A 197 12.81 9.52 1.13
CA PRO A 197 13.97 9.78 0.29
C PRO A 197 14.96 10.67 1.04
N VAL A 198 16.18 10.19 1.21
CA VAL A 198 17.25 10.97 1.86
C VAL A 198 17.83 11.90 0.83
N LEU A 199 17.79 13.22 1.09
CA LEU A 199 18.33 14.19 0.17
C LEU A 199 19.84 13.93 -0.07
N GLY A 200 20.21 13.66 -1.31
CA GLY A 200 21.58 13.31 -1.67
C GLY A 200 21.82 11.81 -1.87
N ASP A 201 20.86 10.96 -1.50
CA ASP A 201 20.88 9.52 -1.79
C ASP A 201 20.37 9.29 -3.23
N LEU A 202 21.29 9.16 -4.16
CA LEU A 202 21.03 8.91 -5.59
C LEU A 202 21.02 7.41 -5.92
N THR A 203 21.54 6.59 -5.03
CA THR A 203 21.53 5.13 -5.16
C THR A 203 20.21 4.52 -4.66
N GLY A 204 19.50 5.23 -3.76
CA GLY A 204 18.30 4.74 -3.12
C GLY A 204 18.56 3.67 -2.05
N ASP A 205 19.79 3.60 -1.50
CA ASP A 205 20.14 2.59 -0.49
C ASP A 205 19.85 3.04 0.95
N GLY A 206 19.29 4.25 1.12
CA GLY A 206 18.92 4.84 2.41
C GLY A 206 20.07 5.54 3.12
N THR A 207 21.27 5.61 2.51
CA THR A 207 22.45 6.30 3.02
C THR A 207 23.04 7.23 2.00
N VAL A 208 23.64 8.36 2.44
CA VAL A 208 24.36 9.25 1.54
C VAL A 208 25.85 8.99 1.67
N GLY A 209 26.48 8.48 0.62
CA GLY A 209 27.85 7.99 0.66
C GLY A 209 28.67 8.24 -0.61
N ILE A 210 29.74 7.47 -0.72
CA ILE A 210 30.68 7.60 -1.84
C ILE A 210 30.02 7.25 -3.18
N ASP A 211 29.07 6.32 -3.20
CA ASP A 211 28.44 5.87 -4.43
C ASP A 211 27.52 6.97 -5.00
N ASP A 212 26.83 7.74 -4.15
CA ASP A 212 26.03 8.90 -4.54
C ASP A 212 26.90 10.04 -5.07
N LEU A 213 28.03 10.28 -4.38
CA LEU A 213 29.01 11.25 -4.82
C LEU A 213 29.53 10.92 -6.22
N LEU A 214 29.77 9.65 -6.51
CA LEU A 214 30.23 9.18 -7.82
C LEU A 214 29.16 9.38 -8.90
N ILE A 215 27.87 9.26 -8.56
CA ILE A 215 26.77 9.56 -9.48
C ILE A 215 26.77 11.04 -9.86
N VAL A 216 26.83 11.97 -8.88
CA VAL A 216 26.93 13.42 -9.15
C VAL A 216 28.12 13.73 -10.06
N ILE A 217 29.31 13.17 -9.77
CA ILE A 217 30.52 13.38 -10.57
C ILE A 217 30.34 12.83 -12.00
N SER A 218 29.68 11.68 -12.15
CA SER A 218 29.45 11.03 -13.43
C SER A 218 28.51 11.81 -14.37
N LEU A 219 27.59 12.57 -13.77
CA LEU A 219 26.57 13.37 -14.46
C LEU A 219 26.95 14.84 -14.57
N TRP A 220 28.18 15.20 -14.20
CA TRP A 220 28.66 16.59 -14.16
C TRP A 220 28.49 17.33 -15.49
N GLY A 221 27.81 18.47 -15.44
CA GLY A 221 27.56 19.35 -16.60
C GLY A 221 26.06 19.46 -16.90
N PRO A 222 25.70 19.91 -18.12
CA PRO A 222 24.31 20.13 -18.48
C PRO A 222 23.44 18.87 -18.30
N CYS A 223 22.36 18.99 -17.53
CA CYS A 223 21.47 17.91 -17.23
C CYS A 223 20.05 18.45 -17.07
N ASP A 224 19.18 18.16 -18.04
CA ASP A 224 17.78 18.60 -18.02
C ASP A 224 16.92 17.50 -17.36
N GLY A 225 16.49 17.75 -16.10
CA GLY A 225 15.60 16.87 -15.34
C GLY A 225 16.26 15.59 -14.85
N CYS A 226 17.54 15.58 -14.49
CA CYS A 226 18.15 14.45 -13.81
C CYS A 226 18.13 14.62 -12.28
N ASP A 227 18.04 13.49 -11.58
CA ASP A 227 17.92 13.45 -10.13
C ASP A 227 19.14 14.03 -9.39
N ALA A 228 20.27 14.15 -10.05
CA ALA A 228 21.51 14.74 -9.51
C ALA A 228 21.56 16.27 -9.58
N ASP A 229 20.63 16.93 -10.28
CA ASP A 229 20.45 18.40 -10.32
C ASP A 229 19.47 18.78 -9.20
N PHE A 230 19.97 18.88 -7.96
CA PHE A 230 19.16 19.10 -6.77
C PHE A 230 18.56 20.50 -6.70
N ASP A 231 19.22 21.50 -7.30
CA ASP A 231 18.73 22.88 -7.31
C ASP A 231 17.91 23.22 -8.58
N ASN A 232 17.77 22.27 -9.49
CA ASN A 232 17.02 22.37 -10.74
C ASN A 232 17.46 23.54 -11.63
N ASN A 233 18.77 23.84 -11.65
CA ASN A 233 19.31 24.92 -12.49
C ASN A 233 19.62 24.47 -13.91
N GLY A 234 19.54 23.18 -14.24
CA GLY A 234 19.81 22.56 -15.52
C GLY A 234 21.26 22.10 -15.73
N ASP A 235 22.09 22.19 -14.71
CA ASP A 235 23.48 21.73 -14.72
C ASP A 235 23.81 21.03 -13.40
N VAL A 236 24.36 19.81 -13.45
CA VAL A 236 24.96 19.18 -12.28
C VAL A 236 26.31 19.78 -11.98
N GLY A 237 26.46 20.43 -10.83
CA GLY A 237 27.63 21.23 -10.49
C GLY A 237 28.09 21.12 -9.04
N ILE A 238 28.80 22.16 -8.60
CA ILE A 238 29.37 22.17 -7.25
C ILE A 238 28.29 22.29 -6.16
N ASP A 239 27.18 22.96 -6.47
CA ASP A 239 26.11 23.16 -5.51
C ASP A 239 25.39 21.83 -5.23
N ASP A 240 25.20 20.97 -6.25
CA ASP A 240 24.66 19.62 -6.13
C ASP A 240 25.60 18.69 -5.39
N LEU A 241 26.90 18.76 -5.68
CA LEU A 241 27.91 18.02 -4.94
C LEU A 241 27.88 18.36 -3.45
N LEU A 242 27.67 19.63 -3.10
CA LEU A 242 27.57 20.07 -1.72
C LEU A 242 26.34 19.51 -1.02
N VAL A 243 25.23 19.24 -1.73
CA VAL A 243 24.04 18.57 -1.16
C VAL A 243 24.42 17.16 -0.68
N VAL A 244 25.11 16.36 -1.49
CA VAL A 244 25.57 15.03 -1.10
C VAL A 244 26.51 15.11 0.12
N ILE A 245 27.49 16.03 0.09
CA ILE A 245 28.44 16.19 1.20
C ILE A 245 27.75 16.65 2.50
N ALA A 246 26.74 17.53 2.41
CA ALA A 246 26.03 18.06 3.57
C ALA A 246 25.12 17.02 4.24
N ASN A 247 24.67 16.03 3.50
CA ASN A 247 23.77 14.96 3.97
C ASN A 247 24.51 13.62 4.19
N TRP A 248 25.84 13.62 4.15
CA TRP A 248 26.65 12.42 4.31
C TRP A 248 26.37 11.69 5.63
N SER A 249 25.99 10.40 5.58
CA SER A 249 25.54 9.59 6.72
C SER A 249 26.37 8.32 6.95
#